data_fd7b86821d0c146d30408e184318d6a4
#
_entry.id   fd7b86821d0c146d30408e184318d6a4
#
_cell.length_a   1.000
_cell.length_b   1.000
_cell.length_c   1.000
_cell.angle_alpha   90.00
_cell.angle_beta   90.00
_cell.angle_gamma   90.00
#
_symmetry.space_group_name_H-M   'P 1'
#
loop_
_entity.id
_entity.type
_entity.pdbx_description
1 polymer ?
#
loop_
_entity_poly.entity_id
_entity_poly.type
_entity_poly.pdbx_seq_one_letter_code
_entity_poly.pdbx_strand_id
1 'polypeptide(L)'
;MIRWLAPVALFVAGTLLAPLHAADVPYLSGRVVDHAEILSPATRDSLTAALQAHEEATTNQIAVLTVPTIDGESIEGYATRVFEAWKLGRKDRDNGVLVVIVPQDRKLRIEVGYGLEGTLTDVACSRIIRNLMTPRFKAGDYDRGTADGVLAVIAQLEGKPGAANAAPAAALAEVGGGRSSFTIDTPDMPWPMRLLLGAFVFGIIGLFTFIGIMTPGVGWFLYVFLIPFWAMFPLMIIGMNATVVVFVLYLVGYPVAKVLLARSDWYRKAAEDLKTKGQATIGGFTMTSGRSSGSSSSGGGGFSGGGGSSGGGGASGSW
;
A
#
# COMPACT_ATOMS: atom_id res chain seq x y z
N MET A 1 65.29 -36.08 -0.52
CA MET A 1 63.86 -36.19 -0.21
C MET A 1 63.07 -34.83 -0.25
N ILE A 2 63.46 -33.83 -1.02
CA ILE A 2 62.87 -32.46 -1.00
C ILE A 2 62.13 -32.06 -2.31
N ARG A 3 62.18 -32.92 -3.35
CA ARG A 3 61.66 -32.51 -4.71
C ARG A 3 60.16 -32.75 -4.92
N TRP A 4 59.44 -33.37 -4.00
CA TRP A 4 58.01 -33.70 -4.15
C TRP A 4 57.04 -32.81 -3.37
N LEU A 5 57.53 -31.84 -2.57
CA LEU A 5 56.69 -30.94 -1.79
C LEU A 5 56.26 -29.66 -2.52
N ALA A 6 56.96 -29.30 -3.61
CA ALA A 6 56.68 -28.10 -4.37
C ALA A 6 55.30 -28.06 -5.11
N PRO A 7 54.85 -29.18 -5.74
CA PRO A 7 53.54 -29.15 -6.42
C PRO A 7 52.33 -29.16 -5.49
N VAL A 8 52.48 -29.67 -4.25
CA VAL A 8 51.39 -29.72 -3.26
C VAL A 8 51.15 -28.30 -2.68
N ALA A 9 52.20 -27.51 -2.46
CA ALA A 9 52.07 -26.14 -1.95
C ALA A 9 51.43 -25.21 -2.98
N LEU A 10 51.66 -25.43 -4.28
CA LEU A 10 51.07 -24.64 -5.35
C LEU A 10 49.58 -24.98 -5.56
N PHE A 11 49.16 -26.20 -5.29
CA PHE A 11 47.77 -26.63 -5.41
C PHE A 11 46.91 -26.14 -4.24
N VAL A 12 47.46 -26.02 -3.00
CA VAL A 12 46.78 -25.48 -1.82
C VAL A 12 46.61 -23.97 -1.90
N ALA A 13 47.55 -23.25 -2.54
CA ALA A 13 47.44 -21.79 -2.72
C ALA A 13 46.40 -21.40 -3.78
N GLY A 14 46.09 -22.28 -4.75
CA GLY A 14 45.11 -22.02 -5.81
C GLY A 14 43.63 -22.17 -5.39
N THR A 15 43.34 -22.85 -4.24
CA THR A 15 41.95 -23.13 -3.80
C THR A 15 41.37 -22.06 -2.85
N LEU A 16 42.13 -21.03 -2.52
CA LEU A 16 41.68 -19.98 -1.56
C LEU A 16 41.17 -18.69 -2.18
N LEU A 17 41.18 -18.57 -3.50
CA LEU A 17 40.56 -17.44 -4.22
C LEU A 17 39.23 -17.87 -4.81
N ALA A 18 38.24 -18.16 -3.96
CA ALA A 18 36.85 -18.10 -4.41
C ALA A 18 36.56 -16.65 -4.82
N PRO A 19 36.11 -16.39 -6.06
CA PRO A 19 35.71 -15.04 -6.41
C PRO A 19 34.56 -14.61 -5.49
N LEU A 20 34.77 -13.55 -4.71
CA LEU A 20 33.68 -12.86 -4.03
C LEU A 20 32.77 -12.31 -5.14
N HIS A 21 31.71 -13.02 -5.45
CA HIS A 21 30.66 -12.48 -6.30
C HIS A 21 29.90 -11.45 -5.46
N ALA A 22 29.92 -10.20 -5.93
CA ALA A 22 29.04 -9.18 -5.36
C ALA A 22 27.60 -9.54 -5.73
N ALA A 23 26.70 -9.50 -4.78
CA ALA A 23 25.28 -9.78 -5.02
C ALA A 23 24.69 -8.79 -6.04
N ASP A 24 23.81 -9.27 -6.91
CA ASP A 24 23.20 -8.44 -7.95
C ASP A 24 22.30 -7.35 -7.33
N VAL A 25 22.34 -6.15 -7.95
CA VAL A 25 21.44 -5.05 -7.59
C VAL A 25 20.19 -5.14 -8.45
N PRO A 26 19.00 -5.40 -7.83
CA PRO A 26 17.77 -5.49 -8.57
C PRO A 26 17.38 -4.17 -9.23
N TYR A 27 16.58 -4.26 -10.30
CA TYR A 27 16.04 -3.07 -10.96
C TYR A 27 14.99 -2.38 -10.06
N LEU A 28 15.02 -1.05 -10.00
CA LEU A 28 14.03 -0.26 -9.25
C LEU A 28 12.68 -0.28 -10.00
N SER A 29 11.79 -1.18 -9.62
CA SER A 29 10.46 -1.34 -10.23
C SER A 29 9.35 -0.54 -9.53
N GLY A 30 9.62 -0.04 -8.33
CA GLY A 30 8.66 0.70 -7.52
C GLY A 30 9.25 1.12 -6.18
N ARG A 31 8.42 1.72 -5.30
CA ARG A 31 8.85 2.10 -3.93
C ARG A 31 9.09 0.90 -3.02
N VAL A 32 8.41 -0.21 -3.31
CA VAL A 32 8.58 -1.49 -2.59
C VAL A 32 8.95 -2.56 -3.61
N VAL A 33 10.17 -3.07 -3.52
CA VAL A 33 10.75 -4.10 -4.40
C VAL A 33 10.98 -5.35 -3.54
N ASP A 34 10.09 -6.33 -3.64
CA ASP A 34 10.06 -7.52 -2.79
C ASP A 34 10.51 -8.76 -3.57
N HIS A 35 11.84 -8.91 -3.76
CA HIS A 35 12.43 -10.08 -4.42
C HIS A 35 12.55 -11.30 -3.50
N ALA A 36 12.51 -11.11 -2.20
CA ALA A 36 12.50 -12.22 -1.25
C ALA A 36 11.10 -12.82 -1.04
N GLU A 37 10.06 -12.18 -1.61
CA GLU A 37 8.65 -12.60 -1.51
C GLU A 37 8.19 -12.80 -0.05
N ILE A 38 8.66 -11.93 0.86
CA ILE A 38 8.36 -12.01 2.29
C ILE A 38 7.20 -11.11 2.72
N LEU A 39 6.74 -10.23 1.82
CA LEU A 39 5.66 -9.30 2.09
C LEU A 39 4.37 -9.73 1.40
N SER A 40 3.28 -9.70 2.13
CA SER A 40 1.96 -9.91 1.54
C SER A 40 1.62 -8.81 0.51
N PRO A 41 0.78 -9.10 -0.51
CA PRO A 41 0.34 -8.07 -1.45
C PRO A 41 -0.28 -6.86 -0.76
N ALA A 42 -1.09 -7.07 0.29
CA ALA A 42 -1.73 -6.01 1.05
C ALA A 42 -0.71 -5.09 1.74
N THR A 43 0.37 -5.66 2.31
CA THR A 43 1.45 -4.87 2.93
C THR A 43 2.23 -4.09 1.89
N ARG A 44 2.55 -4.69 0.73
CA ARG A 44 3.24 -3.98 -0.36
C ARG A 44 2.42 -2.78 -0.87
N ASP A 45 1.12 -2.97 -1.09
CA ASP A 45 0.23 -1.91 -1.56
C ASP A 45 0.09 -0.79 -0.53
N SER A 46 -0.10 -1.15 0.75
CA SER A 46 -0.19 -0.19 1.85
C SER A 46 1.09 0.62 2.03
N LEU A 47 2.25 -0.04 2.02
CA LEU A 47 3.55 0.63 2.08
C LEU A 47 3.78 1.55 0.88
N THR A 48 3.45 1.07 -0.34
CA THR A 48 3.58 1.88 -1.55
C THR A 48 2.77 3.16 -1.46
N ALA A 49 1.52 3.07 -0.99
CA ALA A 49 0.64 4.23 -0.81
C ALA A 49 1.18 5.20 0.25
N ALA A 50 1.66 4.68 1.40
CA ALA A 50 2.22 5.51 2.47
C ALA A 50 3.50 6.24 2.02
N LEU A 51 4.39 5.53 1.33
CA LEU A 51 5.64 6.07 0.80
C LEU A 51 5.38 7.11 -0.29
N GLN A 52 4.39 6.90 -1.14
CA GLN A 52 3.96 7.86 -2.14
C GLN A 52 3.42 9.14 -1.51
N ALA A 53 2.52 9.02 -0.54
CA ALA A 53 1.95 10.17 0.16
C ALA A 53 3.04 10.99 0.88
N HIS A 54 4.02 10.32 1.51
CA HIS A 54 5.14 10.99 2.14
C HIS A 54 6.03 11.73 1.14
N GLU A 55 6.33 11.12 -0.01
CA GLU A 55 7.13 11.76 -1.07
C GLU A 55 6.42 12.99 -1.66
N GLU A 56 5.11 12.90 -1.90
CA GLU A 56 4.28 14.02 -2.39
C GLU A 56 4.26 15.19 -1.40
N ALA A 57 4.25 14.90 -0.09
CA ALA A 57 4.21 15.92 0.96
C ALA A 57 5.58 16.57 1.24
N THR A 58 6.67 15.80 1.15
CA THR A 58 7.99 16.21 1.66
C THR A 58 9.07 16.25 0.59
N THR A 59 8.85 15.61 -0.55
CA THR A 59 9.84 15.31 -1.60
C THR A 59 10.93 14.30 -1.21
N ASN A 60 10.90 13.73 0.01
CA ASN A 60 11.83 12.69 0.43
C ASN A 60 11.48 11.37 -0.25
N GLN A 61 12.47 10.69 -0.81
CA GLN A 61 12.28 9.41 -1.48
C GLN A 61 12.68 8.27 -0.57
N ILE A 62 11.71 7.43 -0.20
CA ILE A 62 11.94 6.24 0.61
C ILE A 62 11.63 5.01 -0.25
N ALA A 63 12.55 4.05 -0.28
CA ALA A 63 12.35 2.76 -0.95
C ALA A 63 12.63 1.60 0.01
N VAL A 64 11.93 0.49 -0.23
CA VAL A 64 12.11 -0.78 0.49
C VAL A 64 12.56 -1.83 -0.51
N LEU A 65 13.64 -2.54 -0.18
CA LEU A 65 14.14 -3.67 -0.93
C LEU A 65 14.20 -4.90 -0.05
N THR A 66 13.64 -6.00 -0.52
CA THR A 66 13.90 -7.31 0.05
C THR A 66 14.62 -8.18 -0.97
N VAL A 67 15.67 -8.88 -0.55
CA VAL A 67 16.39 -9.87 -1.35
C VAL A 67 16.64 -11.12 -0.53
N PRO A 68 16.61 -12.32 -1.12
CA PRO A 68 16.76 -13.55 -0.33
C PRO A 68 18.08 -13.62 0.43
N THR A 69 19.19 -13.32 -0.24
CA THR A 69 20.58 -13.34 0.28
C THR A 69 21.42 -12.28 -0.43
N ILE A 70 22.54 -11.92 0.16
CA ILE A 70 23.59 -11.08 -0.42
C ILE A 70 24.93 -11.83 -0.53
N ASP A 71 24.88 -13.16 -0.54
CA ASP A 71 26.01 -14.08 -0.83
C ASP A 71 27.28 -13.79 0.00
N GLY A 72 27.10 -13.41 1.26
CA GLY A 72 28.19 -13.12 2.18
C GLY A 72 28.76 -11.70 2.10
N GLU A 73 28.25 -10.84 1.25
CA GLU A 73 28.61 -9.43 1.22
C GLU A 73 28.21 -8.72 2.51
N SER A 74 28.85 -7.59 2.83
CA SER A 74 28.40 -6.75 3.93
C SER A 74 27.09 -6.05 3.56
N ILE A 75 26.16 -5.97 4.51
CA ILE A 75 24.88 -5.31 4.26
C ILE A 75 25.06 -3.80 4.00
N GLU A 76 26.10 -3.20 4.58
CA GLU A 76 26.47 -1.80 4.36
C GLU A 76 26.89 -1.58 2.90
N GLY A 77 27.86 -2.38 2.43
CA GLY A 77 28.34 -2.27 1.04
C GLY A 77 27.26 -2.52 0.02
N TYR A 78 26.41 -3.54 0.26
CA TYR A 78 25.28 -3.82 -0.59
C TYR A 78 24.25 -2.68 -0.63
N ALA A 79 23.83 -2.17 0.53
CA ALA A 79 22.85 -1.09 0.61
C ALA A 79 23.33 0.18 -0.07
N THR A 80 24.60 0.57 0.14
CA THR A 80 25.20 1.73 -0.52
C THR A 80 25.21 1.57 -2.04
N ARG A 81 25.60 0.38 -2.56
CA ARG A 81 25.55 0.10 -4.01
C ARG A 81 24.14 0.18 -4.59
N VAL A 82 23.14 -0.37 -3.88
CA VAL A 82 21.74 -0.29 -4.29
C VAL A 82 21.29 1.17 -4.29
N PHE A 83 21.58 1.92 -3.24
CA PHE A 83 21.22 3.33 -3.09
C PHE A 83 21.75 4.16 -4.26
N GLU A 84 23.03 3.99 -4.60
CA GLU A 84 23.69 4.67 -5.71
C GLU A 84 23.14 4.23 -7.08
N ALA A 85 22.93 2.94 -7.28
CA ALA A 85 22.38 2.40 -8.54
C ALA A 85 20.95 2.87 -8.80
N TRP A 86 20.14 2.95 -7.73
CA TRP A 86 18.76 3.45 -7.78
C TRP A 86 18.67 4.97 -7.79
N LYS A 87 19.77 5.67 -7.47
CA LYS A 87 19.86 7.12 -7.38
C LYS A 87 18.78 7.72 -6.50
N LEU A 88 18.56 7.13 -5.33
CA LEU A 88 17.50 7.54 -4.42
C LEU A 88 17.71 8.97 -3.90
N GLY A 89 16.62 9.72 -3.81
CA GLY A 89 16.62 11.11 -3.41
C GLY A 89 16.94 12.07 -4.58
N ARG A 90 16.78 13.34 -4.33
CA ARG A 90 17.06 14.41 -5.30
C ARG A 90 18.52 14.81 -5.21
N LYS A 91 19.16 15.01 -6.35
CA LYS A 91 20.59 15.39 -6.46
C LYS A 91 20.96 16.68 -5.71
N ASP A 92 19.99 17.60 -5.59
CA ASP A 92 20.16 18.89 -4.91
C ASP A 92 19.87 18.82 -3.40
N ARG A 93 19.36 17.71 -2.89
CA ARG A 93 18.91 17.56 -1.50
C ARG A 93 19.44 16.32 -0.79
N ASP A 94 19.90 15.33 -1.52
CA ASP A 94 20.33 14.01 -1.01
C ASP A 94 19.34 13.40 -0.01
N ASN A 95 18.03 13.53 -0.32
CA ASN A 95 16.91 13.20 0.55
C ASN A 95 16.31 11.82 0.26
N GLY A 96 17.16 10.85 0.03
CA GLY A 96 16.80 9.44 -0.14
C GLY A 96 16.91 8.63 1.15
N VAL A 97 16.10 7.58 1.29
CA VAL A 97 16.22 6.54 2.32
C VAL A 97 15.97 5.18 1.67
N LEU A 98 16.81 4.20 1.99
CA LEU A 98 16.65 2.83 1.54
C LEU A 98 16.57 1.88 2.74
N VAL A 99 15.52 1.07 2.80
CA VAL A 99 15.39 -0.01 3.77
C VAL A 99 15.66 -1.34 3.06
N VAL A 100 16.74 -2.02 3.43
CA VAL A 100 17.13 -3.32 2.87
C VAL A 100 16.88 -4.41 3.90
N ILE A 101 16.21 -5.50 3.48
CA ILE A 101 15.90 -6.67 4.32
C ILE A 101 16.38 -7.93 3.59
N VAL A 102 17.22 -8.71 4.26
CA VAL A 102 17.83 -9.94 3.72
C VAL A 102 17.49 -11.10 4.64
N PRO A 103 16.36 -11.80 4.39
CA PRO A 103 15.82 -12.78 5.35
C PRO A 103 16.69 -14.01 5.54
N GLN A 104 17.34 -14.56 4.54
CA GLN A 104 18.18 -15.74 4.68
C GLN A 104 19.46 -15.43 5.46
N ASP A 105 20.03 -14.26 5.29
CA ASP A 105 21.23 -13.81 6.02
C ASP A 105 20.87 -13.20 7.37
N ARG A 106 19.56 -13.00 7.65
CA ARG A 106 19.04 -12.31 8.85
C ARG A 106 19.68 -10.95 9.08
N LYS A 107 19.83 -10.19 8.00
CA LYS A 107 20.41 -8.85 8.01
C LYS A 107 19.39 -7.83 7.52
N LEU A 108 19.44 -6.65 8.08
CA LEU A 108 18.70 -5.50 7.59
C LEU A 108 19.52 -4.22 7.76
N ARG A 109 19.21 -3.22 6.93
CA ARG A 109 19.83 -1.90 7.00
C ARG A 109 18.84 -0.81 6.61
N ILE A 110 18.96 0.32 7.28
CA ILE A 110 18.38 1.59 6.85
C ILE A 110 19.54 2.45 6.41
N GLU A 111 19.63 2.73 5.12
CA GLU A 111 20.62 3.62 4.50
C GLU A 111 19.99 4.98 4.30
N VAL A 112 20.70 6.05 4.69
CA VAL A 112 20.17 7.41 4.72
C VAL A 112 21.03 8.33 3.85
N GLY A 113 20.38 9.13 3.00
CA GLY A 113 21.06 10.17 2.22
C GLY A 113 21.52 11.33 3.07
N TYR A 114 22.59 11.99 2.67
CA TYR A 114 23.25 13.07 3.43
C TYR A 114 22.29 14.17 3.90
N GLY A 115 21.29 14.53 3.08
CA GLY A 115 20.34 15.58 3.42
C GLY A 115 19.39 15.24 4.56
N LEU A 116 19.28 13.96 4.93
CA LEU A 116 18.37 13.47 5.97
C LEU A 116 19.07 13.01 7.26
N GLU A 117 20.41 12.93 7.28
CA GLU A 117 21.18 12.44 8.45
C GLU A 117 20.91 13.27 9.72
N GLY A 118 20.65 14.57 9.58
CA GLY A 118 20.30 15.45 10.70
C GLY A 118 18.94 15.13 11.34
N THR A 119 17.99 14.58 10.57
CA THR A 119 16.64 14.25 11.03
C THR A 119 16.50 12.77 11.33
N LEU A 120 16.98 11.92 10.44
CA LEU A 120 17.01 10.48 10.57
C LEU A 120 18.42 10.00 10.90
N THR A 121 18.82 10.23 12.15
CA THR A 121 20.18 9.91 12.63
C THR A 121 20.41 8.40 12.76
N ASP A 122 21.69 7.97 12.77
CA ASP A 122 22.08 6.57 13.00
C ASP A 122 21.48 6.00 14.29
N VAL A 123 21.39 6.82 15.33
CA VAL A 123 20.77 6.44 16.60
C VAL A 123 19.28 6.18 16.43
N ALA A 124 18.57 7.00 15.65
CA ALA A 124 17.16 6.81 15.36
C ALA A 124 16.95 5.54 14.53
N CYS A 125 17.72 5.34 13.46
CA CYS A 125 17.70 4.13 12.65
C CYS A 125 17.95 2.87 13.50
N SER A 126 18.99 2.90 14.35
CA SER A 126 19.32 1.79 15.24
C SER A 126 18.19 1.45 16.23
N ARG A 127 17.47 2.47 16.74
CA ARG A 127 16.30 2.25 17.62
C ARG A 127 15.13 1.63 16.85
N ILE A 128 14.82 2.13 15.66
CA ILE A 128 13.78 1.57 14.80
C ILE A 128 14.06 0.09 14.51
N ILE A 129 15.27 -0.22 14.08
CA ILE A 129 15.71 -1.59 13.82
C ILE A 129 15.54 -2.47 15.04
N ARG A 130 16.10 -2.09 16.18
CA ARG A 130 16.14 -2.95 17.38
C ARG A 130 14.80 -3.08 18.07
N ASN A 131 14.00 -2.02 18.09
CA ASN A 131 12.78 -1.99 18.90
C ASN A 131 11.54 -2.42 18.10
N LEU A 132 11.50 -2.14 16.79
CA LEU A 132 10.32 -2.37 15.96
C LEU A 132 10.51 -3.52 14.97
N MET A 133 11.61 -3.51 14.18
CA MET A 133 11.78 -4.49 13.09
C MET A 133 12.29 -5.84 13.59
N THR A 134 13.42 -5.85 14.32
CA THR A 134 14.09 -7.07 14.77
C THR A 134 13.19 -8.02 15.60
N PRO A 135 12.39 -7.55 16.57
CA PRO A 135 11.51 -8.44 17.33
C PRO A 135 10.46 -9.13 16.45
N ARG A 136 9.92 -8.43 15.48
CA ARG A 136 8.95 -8.96 14.52
C ARG A 136 9.57 -9.98 13.59
N PHE A 137 10.75 -9.67 13.04
CA PHE A 137 11.47 -10.59 12.16
C PHE A 137 11.91 -11.88 12.87
N LYS A 138 12.30 -11.80 14.15
CA LYS A 138 12.54 -13.00 14.99
C LYS A 138 11.30 -13.88 15.16
N ALA A 139 10.11 -13.26 15.16
CA ALA A 139 8.84 -13.96 15.22
C ALA A 139 8.34 -14.44 13.83
N GLY A 140 9.08 -14.16 12.76
CA GLY A 140 8.68 -14.47 11.38
C GLY A 140 7.65 -13.52 10.79
N ASP A 141 7.29 -12.44 11.48
CA ASP A 141 6.30 -11.45 11.05
C ASP A 141 6.98 -10.32 10.25
N TYR A 142 7.31 -10.64 8.99
CA TYR A 142 7.99 -9.68 8.10
C TYR A 142 7.07 -8.54 7.68
N ASP A 143 5.79 -8.80 7.50
CA ASP A 143 4.81 -7.79 7.12
C ASP A 143 4.76 -6.64 8.15
N ARG A 144 4.51 -6.97 9.42
CA ARG A 144 4.44 -5.97 10.48
C ARG A 144 5.79 -5.35 10.78
N GLY A 145 6.84 -6.16 10.80
CA GLY A 145 8.19 -5.64 11.07
C GLY A 145 8.63 -4.60 10.04
N THR A 146 8.33 -4.82 8.77
CA THR A 146 8.61 -3.87 7.70
C THR A 146 7.70 -2.64 7.79
N ALA A 147 6.39 -2.85 7.99
CA ALA A 147 5.43 -1.75 8.09
C ALA A 147 5.72 -0.84 9.29
N ASP A 148 5.90 -1.41 10.49
CA ASP A 148 6.21 -0.65 11.70
C ASP A 148 7.53 0.14 11.55
N GLY A 149 8.55 -0.48 10.95
CA GLY A 149 9.84 0.16 10.70
C GLY A 149 9.74 1.33 9.72
N VAL A 150 9.08 1.14 8.60
CA VAL A 150 8.92 2.17 7.55
C VAL A 150 8.06 3.34 8.06
N LEU A 151 6.96 3.06 8.76
CA LEU A 151 6.12 4.11 9.37
C LEU A 151 6.89 4.91 10.44
N ALA A 152 7.75 4.26 11.21
CA ALA A 152 8.62 4.95 12.17
C ALA A 152 9.67 5.83 11.49
N VAL A 153 10.23 5.40 10.34
CA VAL A 153 11.10 6.24 9.50
C VAL A 153 10.36 7.48 9.02
N ILE A 154 9.15 7.32 8.48
CA ILE A 154 8.30 8.43 8.05
C ILE A 154 8.03 9.40 9.20
N ALA A 155 7.59 8.88 10.35
CA ALA A 155 7.29 9.70 11.53
C ALA A 155 8.51 10.47 12.05
N GLN A 156 9.69 9.85 12.00
CA GLN A 156 10.94 10.51 12.38
C GLN A 156 11.27 11.68 11.42
N LEU A 157 11.10 11.47 10.11
CA LEU A 157 11.31 12.50 9.09
C LEU A 157 10.30 13.65 9.19
N GLU A 158 9.09 13.38 9.69
CA GLU A 158 8.04 14.37 9.94
C GLU A 158 8.19 15.11 11.28
N GLY A 159 9.28 14.88 12.00
CA GLY A 159 9.53 15.51 13.29
C GLY A 159 8.65 14.97 14.44
N LYS A 160 8.17 13.73 14.35
CA LYS A 160 7.41 13.01 15.38
C LYS A 160 8.26 11.91 16.03
N PRO A 161 9.32 12.22 16.77
CA PRO A 161 10.34 11.25 17.20
C PRO A 161 9.88 10.22 18.23
N GLY A 162 8.66 10.28 18.70
CA GLY A 162 8.11 9.32 19.66
C GLY A 162 7.88 7.91 19.10
N ALA A 163 7.71 7.76 17.80
CA ALA A 163 7.40 6.48 17.14
C ALA A 163 8.56 5.46 17.25
N ALA A 164 9.81 5.93 17.22
CA ALA A 164 10.99 5.05 17.37
C ALA A 164 11.19 4.52 18.81
N ASN A 165 10.52 5.10 19.79
CA ASN A 165 10.61 4.74 21.21
C ASN A 165 9.37 3.95 21.69
N ALA A 166 8.36 3.76 20.86
CA ALA A 166 7.20 2.95 21.20
C ALA A 166 7.69 1.51 21.45
N ALA A 167 7.70 1.14 22.73
CA ALA A 167 8.05 -0.24 23.08
C ALA A 167 7.07 -1.21 22.39
N PRO A 168 7.53 -2.42 21.99
CA PRO A 168 6.64 -3.43 21.38
C PRO A 168 5.39 -3.73 22.22
N ALA A 169 5.40 -3.41 23.51
CA ALA A 169 4.28 -3.61 24.42
C ALA A 169 3.06 -2.71 24.13
N ALA A 170 3.24 -1.49 23.63
CA ALA A 170 2.11 -0.63 23.25
C ALA A 170 1.48 -1.06 21.93
N ALA A 171 2.31 -1.50 20.97
CA ALA A 171 1.84 -2.11 19.73
C ALA A 171 1.19 -3.49 19.96
N LEU A 172 1.64 -4.25 20.98
CA LEU A 172 1.05 -5.54 21.36
C LEU A 172 -0.31 -5.40 22.09
N ALA A 173 -0.55 -4.30 22.78
CA ALA A 173 -1.85 -4.05 23.44
C ALA A 173 -2.94 -3.72 22.41
N GLU A 174 -2.61 -3.10 21.27
CA GLU A 174 -3.57 -2.85 20.19
C GLU A 174 -3.74 -4.06 19.24
N VAL A 175 -2.81 -5.01 19.22
CA VAL A 175 -2.80 -6.16 18.31
C VAL A 175 -3.29 -7.47 18.95
N GLY A 176 -3.48 -7.51 20.28
CA GLY A 176 -3.99 -8.68 21.04
C GLY A 176 -5.48 -8.98 20.90
N GLY A 177 -6.23 -8.17 20.17
CA GLY A 177 -7.63 -8.41 19.81
C GLY A 177 -7.75 -8.57 18.31
N GLY A 178 -7.73 -9.80 17.83
CA GLY A 178 -7.89 -10.08 16.41
C GLY A 178 -9.14 -9.45 15.80
N ARG A 179 -8.90 -8.46 15.01
CA ARG A 179 -9.62 -7.95 13.84
C ARG A 179 -8.78 -6.78 13.36
N SER A 180 -8.26 -6.88 12.15
CA SER A 180 -7.74 -5.71 11.45
C SER A 180 -8.87 -4.68 11.36
N SER A 181 -8.99 -3.84 12.37
CA SER A 181 -9.74 -2.61 12.22
C SER A 181 -8.84 -1.68 11.42
N PHE A 182 -8.99 -1.72 10.12
CA PHE A 182 -8.61 -0.65 9.24
C PHE A 182 -9.45 0.57 9.69
N THR A 183 -8.97 1.28 10.69
CA THR A 183 -9.50 2.60 11.03
C THR A 183 -9.03 3.52 9.93
N ILE A 184 -9.88 3.71 8.94
CA ILE A 184 -9.82 4.91 8.12
C ILE A 184 -10.11 6.03 9.12
N ASP A 185 -9.06 6.75 9.54
CA ASP A 185 -9.25 8.01 10.24
C ASP A 185 -10.08 8.88 9.32
N THR A 186 -11.37 8.96 9.65
CA THR A 186 -12.24 9.90 8.96
C THR A 186 -11.66 11.29 9.23
N PRO A 187 -11.33 12.06 8.17
CA PRO A 187 -10.78 13.40 8.36
C PRO A 187 -11.61 14.14 9.42
N ASP A 188 -10.94 14.84 10.34
CA ASP A 188 -11.61 15.64 11.38
C ASP A 188 -12.38 16.81 10.75
N MET A 189 -13.43 16.45 10.02
CA MET A 189 -14.35 17.40 9.44
C MET A 189 -15.39 17.81 10.51
N PRO A 190 -15.64 19.12 10.68
CA PRO A 190 -16.70 19.59 11.57
C PRO A 190 -18.03 18.95 11.15
N TRP A 191 -18.85 18.57 12.15
CA TRP A 191 -20.10 17.83 11.95
C TRP A 191 -21.05 18.43 10.88
N PRO A 192 -21.17 19.78 10.69
CA PRO A 192 -22.01 20.32 9.65
C PRO A 192 -21.51 19.95 8.25
N MET A 193 -20.19 19.90 8.04
CA MET A 193 -19.58 19.57 6.75
C MET A 193 -19.74 18.08 6.44
N ARG A 194 -19.69 17.21 7.47
CA ARG A 194 -20.02 15.78 7.33
C ARG A 194 -21.48 15.57 6.92
N LEU A 195 -22.40 16.32 7.50
CA LEU A 195 -23.82 16.27 7.11
C LEU A 195 -24.04 16.72 5.68
N LEU A 196 -23.41 17.81 5.26
CA LEU A 196 -23.55 18.36 3.91
C LEU A 196 -22.98 17.40 2.87
N LEU A 197 -21.77 16.89 3.12
CA LEU A 197 -21.13 15.88 2.25
C LEU A 197 -21.94 14.58 2.21
N GLY A 198 -22.44 14.13 3.38
CA GLY A 198 -23.31 12.97 3.49
C GLY A 198 -24.59 13.12 2.69
N ALA A 199 -25.30 14.23 2.86
CA ALA A 199 -26.52 14.52 2.14
C ALA A 199 -26.30 14.54 0.62
N PHE A 200 -25.19 15.14 0.17
CA PHE A 200 -24.81 15.19 -1.25
C PHE A 200 -24.52 13.78 -1.80
N VAL A 201 -23.66 13.02 -1.14
CA VAL A 201 -23.24 11.69 -1.60
C VAL A 201 -24.41 10.70 -1.53
N PHE A 202 -25.12 10.62 -0.40
CA PHE A 202 -26.29 9.74 -0.27
C PHE A 202 -27.45 10.17 -1.16
N GLY A 203 -27.58 11.48 -1.46
CA GLY A 203 -28.55 12.00 -2.42
C GLY A 203 -28.28 11.46 -3.81
N ILE A 204 -27.04 11.53 -4.29
CA ILE A 204 -26.64 11.04 -5.62
C ILE A 204 -26.79 9.51 -5.71
N ILE A 205 -26.19 8.75 -4.77
CA ILE A 205 -26.23 7.29 -4.78
C ILE A 205 -27.67 6.79 -4.59
N GLY A 206 -28.45 7.44 -3.74
CA GLY A 206 -29.86 7.17 -3.52
C GLY A 206 -30.70 7.44 -4.77
N LEU A 207 -30.44 8.51 -5.49
CA LEU A 207 -31.09 8.81 -6.76
C LEU A 207 -30.84 7.72 -7.81
N PHE A 208 -29.57 7.30 -7.98
CA PHE A 208 -29.25 6.20 -8.89
C PHE A 208 -29.86 4.86 -8.44
N THR A 209 -29.90 4.60 -7.14
CA THR A 209 -30.58 3.43 -6.57
C THR A 209 -32.08 3.46 -6.90
N PHE A 210 -32.74 4.61 -6.72
CA PHE A 210 -34.14 4.80 -7.04
C PHE A 210 -34.42 4.60 -8.54
N ILE A 211 -33.61 5.22 -9.40
CA ILE A 211 -33.70 5.04 -10.86
C ILE A 211 -33.54 3.56 -11.22
N GLY A 212 -32.54 2.86 -10.61
CA GLY A 212 -32.31 1.45 -10.86
C GLY A 212 -33.48 0.55 -10.45
N ILE A 213 -34.15 0.83 -9.33
CA ILE A 213 -35.35 0.11 -8.90
C ILE A 213 -36.50 0.36 -9.89
N MET A 214 -36.68 1.60 -10.34
CA MET A 214 -37.77 1.99 -11.23
C MET A 214 -37.58 1.53 -12.68
N THR A 215 -36.34 1.30 -13.15
CA THR A 215 -36.06 0.95 -14.54
C THR A 215 -36.20 -0.54 -14.79
N PRO A 216 -37.12 -0.99 -15.69
CA PRO A 216 -37.22 -2.40 -16.10
C PRO A 216 -35.97 -2.82 -16.90
N GLY A 217 -35.44 -4.01 -16.62
CA GLY A 217 -34.28 -4.60 -17.33
C GLY A 217 -32.93 -4.10 -16.88
N VAL A 218 -32.57 -2.87 -17.22
CA VAL A 218 -31.26 -2.26 -16.93
C VAL A 218 -31.00 -2.08 -15.42
N GLY A 219 -32.03 -2.05 -14.60
CA GLY A 219 -31.90 -1.86 -13.17
C GLY A 219 -31.06 -2.93 -12.44
N TRP A 220 -30.97 -4.16 -12.95
CA TRP A 220 -30.09 -5.17 -12.39
C TRP A 220 -28.62 -4.86 -12.62
N PHE A 221 -28.28 -4.23 -13.74
CA PHE A 221 -26.94 -3.69 -13.97
C PHE A 221 -26.60 -2.60 -12.97
N LEU A 222 -27.52 -1.65 -12.74
CA LEU A 222 -27.32 -0.60 -11.73
C LEU A 222 -27.16 -1.17 -10.31
N TYR A 223 -27.88 -2.25 -9.98
CA TYR A 223 -27.72 -2.94 -8.70
C TYR A 223 -26.26 -3.39 -8.48
N VAL A 224 -25.72 -4.14 -9.44
CA VAL A 224 -24.34 -4.63 -9.35
C VAL A 224 -23.33 -3.47 -9.39
N PHE A 225 -23.55 -2.49 -10.26
CA PHE A 225 -22.70 -1.34 -10.41
C PHE A 225 -22.62 -0.48 -9.14
N LEU A 226 -23.70 -0.34 -8.39
CA LEU A 226 -23.73 0.49 -7.17
C LEU A 226 -23.22 -0.23 -5.92
N ILE A 227 -22.96 -1.54 -5.95
CA ILE A 227 -22.41 -2.30 -4.81
C ILE A 227 -21.13 -1.64 -4.25
N PRO A 228 -20.07 -1.37 -5.05
CA PRO A 228 -18.85 -0.74 -4.54
C PRO A 228 -19.10 0.67 -3.99
N PHE A 229 -20.04 1.42 -4.54
CA PHE A 229 -20.37 2.75 -4.04
C PHE A 229 -21.06 2.70 -2.67
N TRP A 230 -22.00 1.80 -2.47
CA TRP A 230 -22.66 1.59 -1.16
C TRP A 230 -21.73 0.95 -0.12
N ALA A 231 -20.65 0.29 -0.52
CA ALA A 231 -19.64 -0.21 0.39
C ALA A 231 -18.64 0.89 0.80
N MET A 232 -18.18 1.72 -0.14
CA MET A 232 -17.07 2.64 0.05
C MET A 232 -17.47 4.01 0.62
N PHE A 233 -18.50 4.66 0.05
CA PHE A 233 -18.85 6.03 0.44
C PHE A 233 -19.43 6.16 1.86
N PRO A 234 -20.34 5.29 2.31
CA PRO A 234 -20.81 5.35 3.70
C PRO A 234 -19.67 5.15 4.70
N LEU A 235 -18.67 4.31 4.36
CA LEU A 235 -17.53 4.05 5.23
C LEU A 235 -16.77 5.33 5.61
N MET A 236 -16.58 6.25 4.64
CA MET A 236 -15.90 7.53 4.88
C MET A 236 -16.74 8.54 5.68
N ILE A 237 -18.09 8.43 5.67
CA ILE A 237 -19.00 9.42 6.25
C ILE A 237 -19.51 9.00 7.62
N ILE A 238 -19.96 7.74 7.76
CA ILE A 238 -20.67 7.24 8.95
C ILE A 238 -19.91 6.14 9.72
N GLY A 239 -18.74 5.73 9.22
CA GLY A 239 -17.88 4.71 9.85
C GLY A 239 -18.34 3.27 9.60
N MET A 240 -17.51 2.29 10.04
CA MET A 240 -17.62 0.88 9.69
C MET A 240 -18.97 0.24 10.12
N ASN A 241 -19.38 0.41 11.38
CA ASN A 241 -20.55 -0.30 11.92
C ASN A 241 -21.85 0.14 11.23
N ALA A 242 -22.02 1.44 11.01
CA ALA A 242 -23.21 1.99 10.34
C ALA A 242 -23.19 1.63 8.83
N THR A 243 -22.02 1.60 8.21
CA THR A 243 -21.87 1.20 6.80
C THR A 243 -22.32 -0.24 6.57
N VAL A 244 -21.95 -1.18 7.44
CA VAL A 244 -22.38 -2.59 7.31
C VAL A 244 -23.91 -2.69 7.33
N VAL A 245 -24.58 -1.95 8.23
CA VAL A 245 -26.06 -1.95 8.31
C VAL A 245 -26.67 -1.39 7.02
N VAL A 246 -26.19 -0.25 6.54
CA VAL A 246 -26.68 0.40 5.33
C VAL A 246 -26.42 -0.46 4.09
N PHE A 247 -25.25 -1.11 4.03
CA PHE A 247 -24.88 -2.00 2.93
C PHE A 247 -25.76 -3.25 2.88
N VAL A 248 -26.02 -3.88 4.02
CA VAL A 248 -26.96 -5.04 4.10
C VAL A 248 -28.38 -4.61 3.71
N LEU A 249 -28.82 -3.44 4.17
CA LEU A 249 -30.12 -2.86 3.76
C LEU A 249 -30.20 -2.66 2.23
N TYR A 250 -29.11 -2.19 1.60
CA TYR A 250 -29.05 -2.06 0.15
C TYR A 250 -29.08 -3.42 -0.54
N LEU A 251 -28.24 -4.38 -0.13
CA LEU A 251 -28.16 -5.72 -0.75
C LEU A 251 -29.49 -6.48 -0.72
N VAL A 252 -30.24 -6.36 0.38
CA VAL A 252 -31.53 -7.05 0.55
C VAL A 252 -32.68 -6.18 0.07
N GLY A 253 -32.68 -4.90 0.41
CA GLY A 253 -33.78 -3.97 0.13
C GLY A 253 -33.97 -3.71 -1.36
N TYR A 254 -32.89 -3.57 -2.12
CA TYR A 254 -32.98 -3.31 -3.56
C TYR A 254 -33.66 -4.46 -4.33
N PRO A 255 -33.23 -5.75 -4.21
CA PRO A 255 -33.90 -6.86 -4.87
C PRO A 255 -35.36 -7.04 -4.42
N VAL A 256 -35.62 -6.90 -3.12
CA VAL A 256 -36.98 -7.03 -2.58
C VAL A 256 -37.90 -5.94 -3.15
N ALA A 257 -37.46 -4.68 -3.13
CA ALA A 257 -38.21 -3.57 -3.71
C ALA A 257 -38.48 -3.79 -5.21
N LYS A 258 -37.48 -4.23 -5.96
CA LYS A 258 -37.59 -4.49 -7.39
C LYS A 258 -38.55 -5.64 -7.71
N VAL A 259 -38.54 -6.74 -6.94
CA VAL A 259 -39.44 -7.86 -7.08
C VAL A 259 -40.87 -7.45 -6.74
N LEU A 260 -41.06 -6.65 -5.68
CA LEU A 260 -42.41 -6.15 -5.33
C LEU A 260 -42.97 -5.21 -6.42
N LEU A 261 -42.13 -4.30 -6.96
CA LEU A 261 -42.54 -3.44 -8.06
C LEU A 261 -42.85 -4.23 -9.34
N ALA A 262 -42.08 -5.27 -9.62
CA ALA A 262 -42.33 -6.14 -10.81
C ALA A 262 -43.69 -6.83 -10.77
N ARG A 263 -44.30 -6.95 -9.58
CA ARG A 263 -45.67 -7.49 -9.42
C ARG A 263 -46.75 -6.45 -9.67
N SER A 264 -46.41 -5.17 -9.76
CA SER A 264 -47.38 -4.08 -9.99
C SER A 264 -47.73 -3.95 -11.45
N ASP A 265 -49.03 -3.80 -11.76
CA ASP A 265 -49.55 -3.73 -13.14
C ASP A 265 -49.02 -2.55 -13.94
N TRP A 266 -48.79 -1.39 -13.29
CA TRP A 266 -48.25 -0.23 -13.98
C TRP A 266 -46.76 -0.42 -14.35
N TYR A 267 -45.99 -1.13 -13.54
CA TYR A 267 -44.59 -1.45 -13.85
C TYR A 267 -44.47 -2.44 -15.01
N ARG A 268 -45.40 -3.41 -15.07
CA ARG A 268 -45.48 -4.39 -16.19
C ARG A 268 -45.83 -3.69 -17.50
N LYS A 269 -46.78 -2.74 -17.50
CA LYS A 269 -47.12 -1.93 -18.67
C LYS A 269 -45.94 -1.06 -19.14
N ALA A 270 -45.23 -0.43 -18.22
CA ALA A 270 -44.04 0.37 -18.54
C ALA A 270 -42.91 -0.50 -19.15
N ALA A 271 -42.76 -1.73 -18.68
CA ALA A 271 -41.78 -2.68 -19.24
C ALA A 271 -42.15 -3.14 -20.65
N GLU A 272 -43.40 -3.31 -20.94
CA GLU A 272 -43.95 -3.66 -22.28
C GLU A 272 -43.79 -2.46 -23.24
N ASP A 273 -44.09 -1.25 -22.80
CA ASP A 273 -43.92 -0.02 -23.61
C ASP A 273 -42.44 0.24 -23.96
N LEU A 274 -41.53 -0.05 -23.04
CA LEU A 274 -40.09 0.08 -23.30
C LEU A 274 -39.61 -0.93 -24.34
N LYS A 275 -40.16 -2.16 -24.34
CA LYS A 275 -39.84 -3.23 -25.31
C LYS A 275 -40.42 -2.96 -26.69
N THR A 276 -41.66 -2.45 -26.75
CA THR A 276 -42.41 -2.32 -27.99
C THR A 276 -42.24 -0.95 -28.67
N LYS A 277 -42.08 0.13 -27.89
CA LYS A 277 -42.01 1.50 -28.39
C LYS A 277 -40.64 2.13 -28.25
N GLY A 278 -39.64 1.49 -27.60
CA GLY A 278 -38.31 2.02 -27.33
C GLY A 278 -38.28 3.20 -26.35
N GLN A 279 -39.43 3.57 -25.81
CA GLN A 279 -39.61 4.66 -24.84
C GLN A 279 -40.66 4.27 -23.80
N ALA A 280 -40.39 4.60 -22.54
CA ALA A 280 -41.35 4.47 -21.45
C ALA A 280 -41.32 5.69 -20.56
N THR A 281 -42.49 6.18 -20.14
CA THR A 281 -42.62 7.31 -19.20
C THR A 281 -43.10 6.78 -17.86
N ILE A 282 -42.27 6.96 -16.81
CA ILE A 282 -42.56 6.52 -15.47
C ILE A 282 -42.42 7.75 -14.54
N GLY A 283 -43.52 8.15 -13.85
CA GLY A 283 -43.51 9.24 -12.88
C GLY A 283 -43.03 10.58 -13.43
N GLY A 284 -43.24 10.87 -14.73
CA GLY A 284 -42.81 12.10 -15.36
C GLY A 284 -41.42 12.06 -16.01
N PHE A 285 -40.68 10.94 -15.89
CA PHE A 285 -39.38 10.72 -16.53
C PHE A 285 -39.52 9.83 -17.77
N THR A 286 -39.04 10.31 -18.94
CA THR A 286 -39.03 9.54 -20.19
C THR A 286 -37.66 8.89 -20.39
N MET A 287 -37.61 7.56 -20.52
CA MET A 287 -36.40 6.78 -20.77
C MET A 287 -36.35 6.32 -22.22
N THR A 288 -35.21 6.53 -22.87
CA THR A 288 -34.96 6.12 -24.27
C THR A 288 -33.75 5.17 -24.30
N SER A 289 -33.82 4.08 -25.05
CA SER A 289 -32.70 3.14 -25.20
C SER A 289 -31.66 3.68 -26.21
N GLY A 290 -30.58 4.31 -25.71
CA GLY A 290 -29.46 4.78 -26.52
C GLY A 290 -28.16 4.04 -26.18
N ARG A 291 -27.43 3.55 -27.21
CA ARG A 291 -26.08 3.00 -27.10
C ARG A 291 -25.04 4.13 -27.20
N SER A 292 -24.14 4.23 -26.26
CA SER A 292 -22.90 4.98 -26.46
C SER A 292 -21.68 4.24 -25.87
N SER A 293 -20.65 4.09 -26.69
CA SER A 293 -19.35 3.53 -26.38
C SER A 293 -18.41 4.65 -25.95
N GLY A 294 -17.71 4.47 -24.82
CA GLY A 294 -16.64 5.38 -24.38
C GLY A 294 -15.51 4.58 -23.74
N SER A 295 -14.31 4.70 -24.30
CA SER A 295 -13.07 4.11 -23.82
C SER A 295 -12.35 5.07 -22.88
N SER A 296 -11.86 4.57 -21.73
CA SER A 296 -10.99 5.30 -20.82
C SER A 296 -9.66 4.57 -20.65
N SER A 297 -8.56 5.27 -20.91
CA SER A 297 -7.19 4.83 -20.69
C SER A 297 -6.69 5.26 -19.29
N SER A 298 -6.18 4.33 -18.50
CA SER A 298 -5.51 4.59 -17.24
C SER A 298 -4.00 4.68 -17.43
N GLY A 299 -3.39 5.83 -17.12
CA GLY A 299 -1.94 6.03 -17.08
C GLY A 299 -1.38 5.68 -15.71
N GLY A 300 -0.49 4.69 -15.64
CA GLY A 300 0.28 4.36 -14.44
C GLY A 300 1.54 5.25 -14.37
N GLY A 301 1.70 6.06 -13.30
CA GLY A 301 2.91 6.82 -13.03
C GLY A 301 4.02 5.91 -12.49
N GLY A 302 5.14 5.80 -13.24
CA GLY A 302 6.33 5.06 -12.82
C GLY A 302 7.09 5.80 -11.70
N PHE A 303 7.62 5.03 -10.74
CA PHE A 303 8.55 5.51 -9.71
C PHE A 303 9.99 5.43 -10.24
N SER A 304 10.75 6.55 -10.13
CA SER A 304 12.17 6.60 -10.49
C SER A 304 12.96 7.41 -9.47
N GLY A 305 14.21 7.01 -9.22
CA GLY A 305 15.12 7.74 -8.36
C GLY A 305 15.57 9.07 -8.96
N GLY A 306 15.72 10.09 -8.14
CA GLY A 306 16.03 11.47 -8.51
C GLY A 306 17.52 11.85 -8.50
N GLY A 307 18.44 10.92 -8.17
CA GLY A 307 19.88 11.14 -8.24
C GLY A 307 20.56 11.66 -6.97
N GLY A 308 19.99 11.37 -5.80
CA GLY A 308 20.63 11.64 -4.50
C GLY A 308 21.79 10.71 -4.18
N SER A 309 22.59 11.06 -3.19
CA SER A 309 23.75 10.31 -2.71
C SER A 309 23.67 10.01 -1.21
N SER A 310 24.32 8.94 -0.79
CA SER A 310 24.49 8.55 0.60
C SER A 310 25.97 8.30 0.88
N GLY A 311 26.44 8.66 2.08
CA GLY A 311 27.80 8.39 2.55
C GLY A 311 27.91 7.23 3.53
N GLY A 312 26.87 6.37 3.56
CA GLY A 312 26.83 5.26 4.51
C GLY A 312 26.20 5.60 5.85
N GLY A 313 25.49 6.75 5.95
CA GLY A 313 24.66 7.08 7.11
C GLY A 313 23.51 6.08 7.27
N GLY A 314 23.01 5.95 8.49
CA GLY A 314 21.97 4.99 8.83
C GLY A 314 22.42 3.92 9.83
N ALA A 315 21.77 2.78 9.88
CA ALA A 315 22.11 1.70 10.80
C ALA A 315 21.81 0.32 10.22
N SER A 316 22.56 -0.66 10.69
CA SER A 316 22.37 -2.08 10.38
C SER A 316 21.92 -2.88 11.59
N GLY A 317 21.30 -4.01 11.37
CA GLY A 317 20.91 -4.95 12.40
C GLY A 317 20.84 -6.38 11.89
N SER A 318 20.75 -7.32 12.83
CA SER A 318 20.56 -8.73 12.57
C SER A 318 19.55 -9.32 13.55
N TRP A 319 18.94 -10.48 13.21
CA TRP A 319 17.97 -11.19 14.03
C TRP A 319 18.13 -12.72 14.03
#